data_58194df57e02bec748a8ec8613a6ef71
#
_entry.id   58194df57e02bec748a8ec8613a6ef71
#
_cell.length_a   1.000
_cell.length_b   1.000
_cell.length_c   1.000
_cell.angle_alpha   90.00
_cell.angle_beta   90.00
_cell.angle_gamma   90.00
#
_symmetry.space_group_name_H-M   'P 1'
#
loop_
_entity.id
_entity.type
_entity.pdbx_description
1 polymer ?
#
loop_
_entity_poly.entity_id
_entity_poly.type
_entity_poly.pdbx_seq_one_letter_code
_entity_poly.pdbx_strand_id
1 'polypeptide(L)'
;MPFGINVIIIEPGVIKTNFFEPIKLAKKAENTDVYKDITTKVISGVKMMAQMGTEPKVVADTIIQAIKEEKPLPRYVVGNDASMFLEAKKMKTDIEFENYLKKELYGE
;
A
#
# COMPACT_ATOMS: atom_id res chain seq x y z
N MET A 1 -17.16 15.15 18.69
CA MET A 1 -17.57 13.96 19.49
C MET A 1 -17.90 14.40 20.89
N PRO A 2 -19.06 14.00 21.47
CA PRO A 2 -19.52 14.48 22.77
C PRO A 2 -18.65 14.04 23.95
N PHE A 3 -17.78 13.04 23.77
CA PHE A 3 -16.92 12.51 24.84
C PHE A 3 -15.46 12.91 24.72
N GLY A 4 -15.10 13.81 23.81
CA GLY A 4 -13.73 14.23 23.59
C GLY A 4 -12.81 13.15 23.02
N ILE A 5 -13.38 12.11 22.40
CA ILE A 5 -12.65 11.01 21.78
C ILE A 5 -12.54 11.27 20.28
N ASN A 6 -11.31 11.27 19.77
CA ASN A 6 -11.04 11.34 18.34
C ASN A 6 -10.54 9.98 17.85
N VAL A 7 -11.10 9.50 16.75
CA VAL A 7 -10.62 8.30 16.06
C VAL A 7 -9.88 8.72 14.79
N ILE A 8 -8.64 8.29 14.67
CA ILE A 8 -7.74 8.65 13.56
C ILE A 8 -7.34 7.37 12.83
N ILE A 9 -7.46 7.39 11.52
CA ILE A 9 -7.04 6.28 10.66
C ILE A 9 -5.76 6.69 9.96
N ILE A 10 -4.72 5.88 10.10
CA ILE A 10 -3.46 6.03 9.36
C ILE A 10 -3.50 5.08 8.17
N GLU A 11 -3.31 5.63 6.99
CA GLU A 11 -3.36 4.87 5.72
C GLU A 11 -1.97 4.91 5.04
N PRO A 12 -1.03 4.06 5.48
CA PRO A 12 0.29 3.99 4.86
C PRO A 12 0.23 3.19 3.55
N GLY A 13 1.07 3.58 2.61
CA GLY A 13 1.39 2.75 1.45
C GLY A 13 2.39 1.66 1.81
N VAL A 14 3.24 1.28 0.88
CA VAL A 14 4.31 0.31 1.14
C VAL A 14 5.38 0.95 2.03
N ILE A 15 5.69 0.29 3.12
CA ILE A 15 6.69 0.72 4.10
C ILE A 15 7.95 -0.14 3.95
N LYS A 16 9.10 0.50 3.95
CA LYS A 16 10.40 -0.17 3.84
C LYS A 16 10.72 -0.92 5.12
N THR A 17 10.30 -2.17 5.17
CA THR A 17 10.49 -3.10 6.29
C THR A 17 10.80 -4.49 5.77
N ASN A 18 11.12 -5.42 6.67
CA ASN A 18 11.33 -6.84 6.35
C ASN A 18 10.00 -7.63 6.22
N PHE A 19 8.87 -6.95 6.16
CA PHE A 19 7.55 -7.59 6.13
C PHE A 19 7.39 -8.60 4.97
N PHE A 20 7.97 -8.29 3.80
CA PHE A 20 7.84 -9.14 2.62
C PHE A 20 8.93 -10.22 2.50
N GLU A 21 9.97 -10.21 3.32
CA GLU A 21 11.04 -11.21 3.27
C GLU A 21 10.57 -12.63 3.58
N PRO A 22 9.70 -12.87 4.60
CA PRO A 22 9.24 -14.20 4.91
C PRO A 22 8.10 -14.74 4.04
N ILE A 23 7.82 -14.12 2.88
CA ILE A 23 6.80 -14.64 1.96
C ILE A 23 7.18 -16.04 1.50
N LYS A 24 6.30 -16.99 1.78
CA LYS A 24 6.43 -18.38 1.34
C LYS A 24 5.42 -18.69 0.26
N LEU A 25 5.89 -19.25 -0.84
CA LEU A 25 5.01 -19.79 -1.88
C LEU A 25 4.57 -21.21 -1.52
N ALA A 26 3.31 -21.52 -1.82
CA ALA A 26 2.84 -22.88 -1.74
C ALA A 26 3.56 -23.76 -2.78
N LYS A 27 3.87 -25.01 -2.44
CA LYS A 27 4.57 -25.93 -3.36
C LYS A 27 3.88 -26.08 -4.72
N LYS A 28 2.55 -26.08 -4.74
CA LYS A 28 1.77 -26.13 -5.99
C LYS A 28 1.93 -24.88 -6.85
N ALA A 29 2.11 -23.70 -6.24
CA ALA A 29 2.35 -22.46 -6.97
C ALA A 29 3.73 -22.45 -7.62
N GLU A 30 4.73 -23.02 -6.97
CA GLU A 30 6.09 -23.16 -7.52
C GLU A 30 6.15 -24.08 -8.74
N ASN A 31 5.29 -25.10 -8.78
CA ASN A 31 5.28 -26.16 -9.79
C ASN A 31 4.19 -25.99 -10.86
N THR A 32 3.42 -24.90 -10.82
CA THR A 32 2.33 -24.67 -11.78
C THR A 32 2.80 -23.72 -12.88
N ASP A 33 3.08 -24.26 -14.09
CA ASP A 33 3.61 -23.49 -15.21
C ASP A 33 2.65 -22.39 -15.71
N VAL A 34 1.34 -22.62 -15.62
CA VAL A 34 0.30 -21.68 -16.10
C VAL A 34 0.39 -20.30 -15.43
N TYR A 35 0.69 -20.27 -14.14
CA TYR A 35 0.74 -19.02 -13.35
C TYR A 35 2.16 -18.54 -13.05
N LYS A 36 3.18 -19.27 -13.47
CA LYS A 36 4.58 -19.00 -13.12
C LYS A 36 5.03 -17.59 -13.49
N ASP A 37 4.75 -17.15 -14.70
CA ASP A 37 5.17 -15.84 -15.18
C ASP A 37 4.48 -14.71 -14.42
N ILE A 38 3.17 -14.82 -14.17
CA ILE A 38 2.40 -13.85 -13.40
C ILE A 38 2.88 -13.80 -11.96
N THR A 39 3.06 -14.96 -11.33
CA THR A 39 3.56 -15.08 -9.96
C THR A 39 4.94 -14.44 -9.81
N THR A 40 5.85 -14.72 -10.74
CA THR A 40 7.19 -14.13 -10.75
C THR A 40 7.15 -12.61 -10.88
N LYS A 41 6.34 -12.08 -11.79
CA LYS A 41 6.16 -10.63 -11.97
C LYS A 41 5.61 -9.97 -10.71
N VAL A 42 4.57 -10.53 -10.11
CA VAL A 42 3.95 -9.99 -8.90
C VAL A 42 4.94 -9.98 -7.72
N ILE A 43 5.66 -11.07 -7.50
CA ILE A 43 6.63 -11.17 -6.40
C ILE A 43 7.79 -10.18 -6.61
N SER A 44 8.31 -10.10 -7.82
CA SER A 44 9.37 -9.14 -8.17
C SER A 44 8.91 -7.70 -7.97
N GLY A 45 7.69 -7.38 -8.39
CA GLY A 45 7.08 -6.08 -8.20
C GLY A 45 6.92 -5.72 -6.73
N VAL A 46 6.39 -6.63 -5.92
CA VAL A 46 6.23 -6.43 -4.48
C VAL A 46 7.57 -6.21 -3.78
N LYS A 47 8.60 -7.00 -4.13
CA LYS A 47 9.95 -6.83 -3.57
C LYS A 47 10.56 -5.48 -3.94
N MET A 48 10.39 -5.05 -5.19
CA MET A 48 10.86 -3.74 -5.66
C MET A 48 10.15 -2.62 -4.92
N MET A 49 8.82 -2.68 -4.79
CA MET A 49 8.04 -1.70 -4.05
C MET A 49 8.47 -1.64 -2.58
N ALA A 50 8.77 -2.78 -1.97
CA ALA A 50 9.24 -2.84 -0.59
C ALA A 50 10.58 -2.11 -0.40
N GLN A 51 11.49 -2.22 -1.36
CA GLN A 51 12.79 -1.53 -1.32
C GLN A 51 12.64 -0.01 -1.52
N MET A 52 11.65 0.42 -2.30
CA MET A 52 11.35 1.82 -2.58
C MET A 52 10.32 2.41 -1.63
N GLY A 53 9.87 1.65 -0.65
CA GLY A 53 8.84 2.06 0.29
C GLY A 53 9.22 3.25 1.16
N THR A 54 8.22 3.84 1.79
CA THR A 54 8.39 4.93 2.75
C THR A 54 9.09 4.40 4.01
N GLU A 55 10.01 5.20 4.55
CA GLU A 55 10.68 4.85 5.80
C GLU A 55 9.66 4.77 6.98
N PRO A 56 9.79 3.80 7.88
CA PRO A 56 8.87 3.65 9.02
C PRO A 56 8.78 4.90 9.89
N LYS A 57 9.85 5.67 9.98
CA LYS A 57 9.88 6.92 10.73
C LYS A 57 8.84 7.93 10.25
N VAL A 58 8.57 7.99 8.96
CA VAL A 58 7.56 8.91 8.38
C VAL A 58 6.17 8.58 8.90
N VAL A 59 5.84 7.30 9.04
CA VAL A 59 4.57 6.86 9.63
C VAL A 59 4.50 7.25 11.11
N ALA A 60 5.56 6.99 11.86
CA ALA A 60 5.65 7.34 13.27
C ALA A 60 5.50 8.86 13.49
N ASP A 61 6.17 9.67 12.70
CA ASP A 61 6.09 11.13 12.77
C ASP A 61 4.67 11.63 12.44
N THR A 62 3.99 11.02 11.48
CA THR A 62 2.60 11.32 11.14
C THR A 62 1.64 11.00 12.29
N ILE A 63 1.83 9.88 12.97
CA ILE A 63 1.05 9.50 14.14
C ILE A 63 1.23 10.53 15.27
N ILE A 64 2.47 10.91 15.55
CA ILE A 64 2.78 11.91 16.58
C ILE A 64 2.14 13.26 16.24
N GLN A 65 2.23 13.68 14.97
CA GLN A 65 1.59 14.91 14.51
C GLN A 65 0.07 14.87 14.74
N ALA A 66 -0.57 13.79 14.31
CA ALA A 66 -2.02 13.62 14.47
C ALA A 66 -2.47 13.66 15.93
N ILE A 67 -1.68 13.06 16.83
CA ILE A 67 -1.97 13.09 18.29
C ILE A 67 -1.85 14.50 18.87
N LYS A 68 -0.92 15.29 18.36
CA LYS A 68 -0.66 16.66 18.85
C LYS A 68 -1.63 17.70 18.30
N GLU A 69 -2.33 17.40 17.22
CA GLU A 69 -3.29 18.34 16.64
C GLU A 69 -4.52 18.51 17.53
N GLU A 70 -4.91 19.75 17.75
CA GLU A 70 -6.11 20.08 18.52
C GLU A 70 -7.39 19.56 17.83
N LYS A 71 -7.40 19.63 16.48
CA LYS A 71 -8.50 19.11 15.65
C LYS A 71 -7.95 18.18 14.58
N PRO A 72 -7.64 16.93 14.93
CA PRO A 72 -7.06 16.00 13.97
C PRO A 72 -8.05 15.67 12.85
N LEU A 73 -7.49 15.41 11.65
CA LEU A 73 -8.25 14.86 10.55
C LEU A 73 -8.66 13.41 10.84
N PRO A 74 -9.75 12.92 10.28
CA PRO A 74 -10.14 11.52 10.46
C PRO A 74 -9.20 10.54 9.77
N ARG A 75 -8.46 10.96 8.73
CA ARG A 75 -7.56 10.11 7.94
C ARG A 75 -6.27 10.84 7.62
N TYR A 76 -5.15 10.12 7.71
CA TYR A 76 -3.83 10.57 7.30
C TYR A 76 -3.22 9.56 6.35
N VAL A 77 -3.03 9.97 5.10
CA VAL A 77 -2.38 9.15 4.07
C VAL A 77 -0.87 9.35 4.16
N VAL A 78 -0.12 8.26 4.20
CA VAL A 78 1.34 8.30 4.30
C VAL A 78 1.98 7.58 3.12
N GLY A 79 2.77 8.31 2.36
CA GLY A 79 3.48 7.81 1.19
C GLY A 79 2.85 8.24 -0.13
N ASN A 80 3.70 8.47 -1.12
CA ASN A 80 3.27 8.90 -2.45
C ASN A 80 2.46 7.81 -3.17
N ASP A 81 2.82 6.55 -3.00
CA ASP A 81 2.09 5.41 -3.55
C ASP A 81 0.66 5.33 -3.02
N ALA A 82 0.46 5.47 -1.71
CA ALA A 82 -0.86 5.50 -1.10
C ALA A 82 -1.70 6.66 -1.66
N SER A 83 -1.13 7.86 -1.75
CA SER A 83 -1.80 9.03 -2.33
C SER A 83 -2.21 8.79 -3.78
N MET A 84 -1.31 8.24 -4.60
CA MET A 84 -1.58 7.96 -6.01
C MET A 84 -2.73 6.95 -6.18
N PHE A 85 -2.70 5.84 -5.43
CA PHE A 85 -3.74 4.82 -5.52
C PHE A 85 -5.10 5.33 -5.04
N LEU A 86 -5.13 6.09 -3.96
CA LEU A 86 -6.39 6.65 -3.44
C LEU A 86 -6.98 7.71 -4.38
N GLU A 87 -6.15 8.57 -4.97
CA GLU A 87 -6.59 9.52 -5.97
C GLU A 87 -7.11 8.82 -7.23
N ALA A 88 -6.39 7.82 -7.73
CA ALA A 88 -6.82 7.02 -8.87
C ALA A 88 -8.17 6.33 -8.59
N LYS A 89 -8.35 5.79 -7.39
CA LYS A 89 -9.61 5.16 -6.98
C LYS A 89 -10.77 6.14 -6.95
N LYS A 90 -10.55 7.37 -6.51
CA LYS A 90 -11.59 8.42 -6.46
C LYS A 90 -11.97 8.95 -7.84
N MET A 91 -11.02 9.05 -8.76
CA MET A 91 -11.20 9.71 -10.05
C MET A 91 -11.60 8.76 -11.18
N LYS A 92 -11.53 7.47 -10.95
CA LYS A 92 -11.76 6.44 -11.97
C LYS A 92 -13.00 5.62 -11.66
N THR A 93 -13.70 5.18 -12.71
CA THR A 93 -14.70 4.11 -12.60
C THR A 93 -14.02 2.80 -12.24
N ASP A 94 -14.77 1.79 -11.83
CA ASP A 94 -14.21 0.49 -11.47
C ASP A 94 -13.43 -0.14 -12.63
N ILE A 95 -13.93 -0.03 -13.87
CA ILE A 95 -13.25 -0.55 -15.08
C ILE A 95 -11.95 0.21 -15.35
N GLU A 96 -11.98 1.53 -15.28
CA GLU A 96 -10.79 2.38 -15.46
C GLU A 96 -9.73 2.10 -14.39
N PHE A 97 -10.16 1.91 -13.15
CA PHE A 97 -9.26 1.58 -12.04
C PHE A 97 -8.65 0.19 -12.20
N GLU A 98 -9.44 -0.80 -12.61
CA GLU A 98 -8.95 -2.14 -12.93
C GLU A 98 -7.87 -2.09 -14.02
N ASN A 99 -8.11 -1.36 -15.11
CA ASN A 99 -7.13 -1.18 -16.18
C ASN A 99 -5.86 -0.46 -15.70
N TYR A 100 -6.02 0.53 -14.84
CA TYR A 100 -4.89 1.22 -14.20
C TYR A 100 -4.04 0.24 -13.38
N LEU A 101 -4.67 -0.61 -12.55
CA LEU A 101 -3.96 -1.61 -11.76
C LEU A 101 -3.25 -2.65 -12.63
N LYS A 102 -3.89 -3.11 -13.70
CA LYS A 102 -3.26 -4.05 -14.65
C LYS A 102 -1.98 -3.47 -15.24
N LYS A 103 -2.01 -2.21 -15.62
CA LYS A 103 -0.84 -1.53 -16.16
C LYS A 103 0.28 -1.39 -15.13
N GLU A 104 -0.06 -0.96 -13.91
CA GLU A 104 0.93 -0.76 -12.84
C GLU A 104 1.53 -2.06 -12.32
N LEU A 105 0.71 -3.13 -12.20
CA LEU A 105 1.16 -4.40 -11.62
C LEU A 105 1.75 -5.36 -12.65
N TYR A 106 1.25 -5.34 -13.88
CA TYR A 106 1.65 -6.31 -14.91
C TYR A 106 2.34 -5.70 -16.11
N GLY A 107 2.36 -4.37 -16.22
CA GLY A 107 2.94 -3.67 -17.36
C GLY A 107 2.14 -3.81 -18.66
N GLU A 108 0.86 -4.09 -18.54
CA GLU A 108 -0.03 -4.27 -19.70
C GLU A 108 -0.70 -2.97 -20.16
#